data_b567b51b110c76754468a34a144659ff
#
_entry.id   b567b51b110c76754468a34a144659ff
#
_cell.length_a   1.000
_cell.length_b   1.000
_cell.length_c   1.000
_cell.angle_alpha   90.00
_cell.angle_beta   90.00
_cell.angle_gamma   90.00
#
_symmetry.space_group_name_H-M   'P 1'
#
loop_
_entity.id
_entity.type
_entity.pdbx_description
1 polymer ?
#
loop_
_entity_poly.entity_id
_entity_poly.type
_entity_poly.pdbx_seq_one_letter_code
_entity_poly.pdbx_strand_id
1 'polypeptide(L)'
;MENSRRIFIKKTALGLFSIALLNPFKQLWALTKNEPTIPPSWEKLIDIARWCPTVHNLQPHQVKIISETEADLLYDPNRLLPIGDPNSIFATVSMGIFVEHLSIASSSFGFKVHITKIYDPITIKSKEPTLFAKLKISPNYEKETLDIKLIEKRRTSRTAYNGKALEQNTVEILKAQAKKFNQEFFHSSDQKFIDFIVELNQETLFEDLESKPNREELDKLFRYSKKDAEMKKDGLWAKCMGFSGILLKSVFHHHERWTKGVLKKMLNKRYKSSFDGTCSICWIGGKFENTEDWLESGKYFARNWLLLTKENAYLQPTGSLITNIRAYNKMKTILTPPKNGKVIWMAYRAGYSKTPTRSYRLGTNEILIK
;
A
#
# COMPACT_ATOMS: atom_id res chain seq x y z
N MET A 1 66.30 36.71 24.32
CA MET A 1 65.90 35.28 24.50
C MET A 1 64.75 35.08 25.51
N GLU A 2 64.31 36.12 26.20
CA GLU A 2 63.23 36.03 27.22
C GLU A 2 61.80 36.09 26.64
N ASN A 3 61.62 36.67 25.49
CA ASN A 3 60.25 36.79 24.89
C ASN A 3 59.72 35.49 24.24
N SER A 4 60.60 34.56 23.88
CA SER A 4 60.17 33.28 23.25
C SER A 4 59.55 32.29 24.27
N ARG A 5 60.01 32.28 25.49
CA ARG A 5 59.50 31.39 26.55
C ARG A 5 58.11 31.80 27.06
N ARG A 6 57.83 33.09 27.13
CA ARG A 6 56.48 33.61 27.55
C ARG A 6 55.40 33.33 26.51
N ILE A 7 55.72 33.33 25.20
CA ILE A 7 54.79 33.05 24.13
C ILE A 7 54.48 31.52 24.07
N PHE A 8 55.47 30.67 24.36
CA PHE A 8 55.27 29.22 24.38
C PHE A 8 54.37 28.77 25.53
N ILE A 9 54.55 29.37 26.74
CA ILE A 9 53.69 29.04 27.90
C ILE A 9 52.26 29.54 27.72
N LYS A 10 52.04 30.70 27.05
CA LYS A 10 50.67 31.16 26.72
C LYS A 10 49.95 30.31 25.66
N LYS A 11 50.71 29.75 24.67
CA LYS A 11 50.11 28.88 23.66
C LYS A 11 49.83 27.48 24.19
N THR A 12 50.60 26.94 25.10
CA THR A 12 50.34 25.63 25.72
C THR A 12 49.22 25.70 26.75
N ALA A 13 49.05 26.80 27.49
CA ALA A 13 47.94 26.96 28.41
C ALA A 13 46.57 27.13 27.68
N LEU A 14 46.55 27.75 26.49
CA LEU A 14 45.32 27.84 25.67
C LEU A 14 45.00 26.49 24.97
N GLY A 15 45.99 25.67 24.66
CA GLY A 15 45.78 24.34 24.03
C GLY A 15 45.23 23.28 24.99
N LEU A 16 45.50 23.37 26.28
CA LEU A 16 45.01 22.44 27.29
C LEU A 16 43.62 22.80 27.83
N PHE A 17 43.18 24.05 27.69
CA PHE A 17 41.82 24.45 28.08
C PHE A 17 40.77 24.18 26.97
N SER A 18 41.20 23.93 25.72
CA SER A 18 40.28 23.62 24.62
C SER A 18 39.86 22.12 24.57
N ILE A 19 40.54 21.26 25.32
CA ILE A 19 40.21 19.80 25.37
C ILE A 19 39.26 19.49 26.55
N ALA A 20 39.18 20.38 27.54
CA ALA A 20 38.31 20.18 28.72
C ALA A 20 36.88 20.76 28.57
N LEU A 21 36.52 21.33 27.40
CA LEU A 21 35.17 21.80 27.08
C LEU A 21 34.48 20.96 26.00
N LEU A 22 34.86 19.70 25.84
CA LEU A 22 34.01 18.67 25.22
C LEU A 22 32.91 18.31 26.23
N ASN A 23 31.97 19.24 26.27
CA ASN A 23 30.59 19.17 26.71
C ASN A 23 30.18 17.83 27.38
N PRO A 24 30.29 17.68 28.71
CA PRO A 24 29.68 16.57 29.40
C PRO A 24 28.15 16.57 29.23
N PHE A 25 27.55 17.72 28.89
CA PHE A 25 26.14 17.81 28.52
C PHE A 25 25.77 17.10 27.21
N LYS A 26 26.70 16.96 26.22
CA LYS A 26 26.42 16.15 25.03
C LYS A 26 26.45 14.65 25.32
N GLN A 27 27.30 14.20 26.23
CA GLN A 27 27.29 12.80 26.68
C GLN A 27 26.14 12.52 27.65
N LEU A 28 25.75 13.47 28.51
CA LEU A 28 24.55 13.31 29.34
C LEU A 28 23.26 13.34 28.51
N TRP A 29 23.20 14.12 27.43
CA TRP A 29 22.05 14.13 26.49
C TRP A 29 21.96 12.86 25.64
N ALA A 30 23.08 12.17 25.40
CA ALA A 30 23.10 10.88 24.75
C ALA A 30 22.68 9.72 25.68
N LEU A 31 22.76 9.92 27.00
CA LEU A 31 22.41 8.95 28.05
C LEU A 31 20.97 9.10 28.57
N THR A 32 20.23 10.13 28.13
CA THR A 32 18.81 10.31 28.50
C THR A 32 17.88 10.25 27.28
N LYS A 33 18.17 9.39 26.31
CA LYS A 33 17.07 8.84 25.53
C LYS A 33 16.33 7.91 26.48
N ASN A 34 15.27 8.43 27.11
CA ASN A 34 14.31 7.59 27.81
C ASN A 34 13.92 6.47 26.83
N GLU A 35 14.42 5.27 27.10
CA GLU A 35 13.95 4.10 26.36
C GLU A 35 12.43 4.06 26.51
N PRO A 36 11.68 3.86 25.43
CA PRO A 36 10.25 3.70 25.56
C PRO A 36 10.00 2.47 26.44
N THR A 37 9.47 2.70 27.63
CA THR A 37 9.37 1.68 28.68
C THR A 37 8.14 0.79 28.52
N ILE A 38 7.10 1.28 27.84
CA ILE A 38 5.82 0.58 27.69
C ILE A 38 5.44 0.52 26.22
N PRO A 39 5.30 -0.68 25.64
CA PRO A 39 4.83 -0.81 24.27
C PRO A 39 3.35 -0.35 24.14
N PRO A 40 2.95 0.19 22.97
CA PRO A 40 1.55 0.47 22.72
C PRO A 40 0.76 -0.84 22.66
N SER A 41 -0.50 -0.81 23.11
CA SER A 41 -1.34 -2.01 23.01
C SER A 41 -1.61 -2.40 21.55
N TRP A 42 -1.78 -3.70 21.30
CA TRP A 42 -2.09 -4.23 19.98
C TRP A 42 -3.40 -3.66 19.43
N GLU A 43 -4.42 -3.47 20.28
CA GLU A 43 -5.71 -2.90 19.89
C GLU A 43 -5.53 -1.50 19.31
N LYS A 44 -4.69 -0.67 19.93
CA LYS A 44 -4.39 0.68 19.45
C LYS A 44 -3.66 0.66 18.11
N LEU A 45 -2.71 -0.24 17.95
CA LEU A 45 -1.98 -0.38 16.68
C LEU A 45 -2.90 -0.89 15.56
N ILE A 46 -3.74 -1.87 15.86
CA ILE A 46 -4.70 -2.44 14.90
C ILE A 46 -5.74 -1.39 14.50
N ASP A 47 -6.23 -0.57 15.42
CA ASP A 47 -7.22 0.49 15.08
C ASP A 47 -6.66 1.49 14.06
N ILE A 48 -5.37 1.76 14.10
CA ILE A 48 -4.69 2.58 13.11
C ILE A 48 -4.44 1.78 11.82
N ALA A 49 -3.86 0.58 11.94
CA ALA A 49 -3.40 -0.21 10.79
C ALA A 49 -4.55 -0.78 9.93
N ARG A 50 -5.75 -1.01 10.51
CA ARG A 50 -6.93 -1.52 9.80
C ARG A 50 -7.36 -0.67 8.60
N TRP A 51 -6.90 0.56 8.49
CA TRP A 51 -7.13 1.40 7.32
C TRP A 51 -6.23 1.05 6.12
N CYS A 52 -5.42 0.00 6.22
CA CYS A 52 -4.59 -0.48 5.13
C CYS A 52 -5.42 -0.85 3.89
N PRO A 53 -4.92 -0.63 2.68
CA PRO A 53 -5.54 -1.16 1.48
C PRO A 53 -5.30 -2.68 1.41
N THR A 54 -6.33 -3.40 0.98
CA THR A 54 -6.23 -4.82 0.63
C THR A 54 -6.90 -5.07 -0.72
N VAL A 55 -6.61 -6.19 -1.36
CA VAL A 55 -7.26 -6.58 -2.60
C VAL A 55 -8.78 -6.52 -2.40
N HIS A 56 -9.47 -5.80 -3.28
CA HIS A 56 -10.92 -5.59 -3.24
C HIS A 56 -11.50 -5.21 -1.86
N ASN A 57 -10.66 -4.67 -0.95
CA ASN A 57 -11.06 -4.35 0.42
C ASN A 57 -11.54 -5.57 1.23
N LEU A 58 -11.01 -6.75 0.96
CA LEU A 58 -11.41 -7.99 1.63
C LEU A 58 -10.91 -8.11 3.05
N GLN A 59 -9.76 -7.50 3.38
CA GLN A 59 -9.20 -7.45 4.74
C GLN A 59 -9.03 -8.86 5.35
N PRO A 60 -8.22 -9.74 4.74
CA PRO A 60 -8.09 -11.12 5.20
C PRO A 60 -7.31 -11.26 6.52
N HIS A 61 -6.59 -10.22 6.95
CA HIS A 61 -5.76 -10.24 8.14
C HIS A 61 -6.59 -10.32 9.43
N GLN A 62 -6.19 -11.21 10.30
CA GLN A 62 -6.67 -11.35 11.67
C GLN A 62 -5.47 -11.40 12.63
N VAL A 63 -5.66 -10.98 13.87
CA VAL A 63 -4.59 -10.92 14.88
C VAL A 63 -5.05 -11.62 16.14
N LYS A 64 -4.22 -12.53 16.65
CA LYS A 64 -4.36 -13.13 17.99
C LYS A 64 -3.26 -12.59 18.88
N ILE A 65 -3.63 -11.88 19.93
CA ILE A 65 -2.67 -11.34 20.90
C ILE A 65 -2.17 -12.48 21.77
N ILE A 66 -0.85 -12.64 21.85
CA ILE A 66 -0.19 -13.64 22.69
C ILE A 66 0.36 -13.00 23.99
N SER A 67 0.94 -11.80 23.86
CA SER A 67 1.44 -11.01 24.98
C SER A 67 1.43 -9.52 24.64
N GLU A 68 1.89 -8.66 25.53
CA GLU A 68 2.04 -7.22 25.27
C GLU A 68 2.93 -6.94 24.04
N THR A 69 3.91 -7.82 23.77
CA THR A 69 4.89 -7.63 22.69
C THR A 69 4.80 -8.65 21.57
N GLU A 70 3.98 -9.68 21.68
CA GLU A 70 3.88 -10.74 20.66
C GLU A 70 2.44 -10.97 20.25
N ALA A 71 2.23 -11.19 18.95
CA ALA A 71 0.95 -11.56 18.38
C ALA A 71 1.14 -12.52 17.20
N ASP A 72 0.13 -13.33 16.96
CA ASP A 72 0.01 -14.16 15.77
C ASP A 72 -0.78 -13.39 14.70
N LEU A 73 -0.26 -13.35 13.48
CA LEU A 73 -0.95 -12.84 12.30
C LEU A 73 -1.54 -14.04 11.57
N LEU A 74 -2.86 -14.06 11.45
CA LEU A 74 -3.60 -15.09 10.73
C LEU A 74 -4.28 -14.49 9.50
N TYR A 75 -4.76 -15.36 8.62
CA TYR A 75 -5.66 -14.97 7.54
C TYR A 75 -6.98 -15.72 7.61
N ASP A 76 -8.07 -15.03 7.26
CA ASP A 76 -9.39 -15.60 7.07
C ASP A 76 -9.52 -16.09 5.61
N PRO A 77 -9.62 -17.40 5.37
CA PRO A 77 -9.71 -17.95 4.01
C PRO A 77 -11.00 -17.54 3.28
N ASN A 78 -12.08 -17.18 4.01
CA ASN A 78 -13.31 -16.69 3.42
C ASN A 78 -13.17 -15.27 2.81
N ARG A 79 -12.03 -14.62 3.03
CA ARG A 79 -11.68 -13.29 2.51
C ARG A 79 -10.59 -13.32 1.44
N LEU A 80 -10.43 -14.46 0.77
CA LEU A 80 -9.53 -14.66 -0.36
C LEU A 80 -10.30 -14.65 -1.68
N LEU A 81 -9.57 -14.68 -2.80
CA LEU A 81 -10.10 -14.62 -4.17
C LEU A 81 -9.74 -15.90 -4.93
N PRO A 82 -10.56 -16.94 -4.89
CA PRO A 82 -10.25 -18.21 -5.55
C PRO A 82 -10.05 -18.08 -7.07
N ILE A 83 -10.66 -17.13 -7.73
CA ILE A 83 -10.56 -16.90 -9.18
C ILE A 83 -9.57 -15.78 -9.49
N GLY A 84 -9.70 -14.64 -8.82
CA GLY A 84 -8.91 -13.43 -9.13
C GLY A 84 -7.48 -13.46 -8.57
N ASP A 85 -7.22 -14.26 -7.52
CA ASP A 85 -5.90 -14.41 -6.87
C ASP A 85 -5.71 -15.86 -6.34
N PRO A 86 -5.76 -16.88 -7.22
CA PRO A 86 -5.82 -18.30 -6.82
C PRO A 86 -4.58 -18.74 -6.01
N ASN A 87 -3.45 -18.09 -6.20
CA ASN A 87 -2.22 -18.35 -5.47
C ASN A 87 -2.02 -17.43 -4.26
N SER A 88 -3.02 -16.60 -3.92
CA SER A 88 -3.02 -15.66 -2.79
C SER A 88 -1.81 -14.70 -2.75
N ILE A 89 -1.27 -14.38 -3.93
CA ILE A 89 -0.10 -13.49 -4.09
C ILE A 89 -0.44 -12.09 -3.55
N PHE A 90 -1.53 -11.50 -4.05
CA PHE A 90 -1.94 -10.15 -3.65
C PHE A 90 -2.60 -10.13 -2.27
N ALA A 91 -3.15 -11.26 -1.79
CA ALA A 91 -3.50 -11.41 -0.38
C ALA A 91 -2.25 -11.30 0.50
N THR A 92 -1.14 -11.95 0.12
CA THR A 92 0.15 -11.86 0.83
C THR A 92 0.75 -10.44 0.77
N VAL A 93 0.69 -9.77 -0.39
CA VAL A 93 1.05 -8.34 -0.51
C VAL A 93 0.22 -7.50 0.47
N SER A 94 -1.09 -7.78 0.63
CA SER A 94 -1.96 -7.08 1.57
C SER A 94 -1.54 -7.31 3.03
N MET A 95 -1.02 -8.50 3.39
CA MET A 95 -0.41 -8.76 4.70
C MET A 95 0.82 -7.90 4.92
N GLY A 96 1.70 -7.79 3.93
CA GLY A 96 2.86 -6.91 3.97
C GLY A 96 2.48 -5.45 4.22
N ILE A 97 1.43 -4.95 3.54
CA ILE A 97 0.90 -3.61 3.76
C ILE A 97 0.39 -3.43 5.21
N PHE A 98 -0.36 -4.41 5.73
CA PHE A 98 -0.89 -4.36 7.09
C PHE A 98 0.23 -4.32 8.13
N VAL A 99 1.24 -5.18 8.01
CA VAL A 99 2.40 -5.21 8.92
C VAL A 99 3.17 -3.89 8.87
N GLU A 100 3.34 -3.30 7.68
CA GLU A 100 4.00 -2.00 7.55
C GLU A 100 3.21 -0.88 8.21
N HIS A 101 1.87 -0.90 8.11
CA HIS A 101 1.03 0.06 8.82
C HIS A 101 1.11 -0.12 10.34
N LEU A 102 1.19 -1.37 10.85
CA LEU A 102 1.45 -1.62 12.28
C LEU A 102 2.82 -1.05 12.70
N SER A 103 3.85 -1.24 11.87
CA SER A 103 5.19 -0.73 12.12
C SER A 103 5.23 0.80 12.16
N ILE A 104 4.61 1.48 11.17
CA ILE A 104 4.50 2.94 11.14
C ILE A 104 3.68 3.45 12.34
N ALA A 105 2.58 2.76 12.69
CA ALA A 105 1.77 3.13 13.85
C ALA A 105 2.57 3.03 15.15
N SER A 106 3.34 1.95 15.36
CA SER A 106 4.14 1.74 16.57
C SER A 106 5.32 2.71 16.68
N SER A 107 5.83 3.22 15.56
CA SER A 107 6.98 4.14 15.55
C SER A 107 6.69 5.47 16.26
N SER A 108 5.43 5.89 16.29
CA SER A 108 5.01 7.10 17.04
C SER A 108 5.15 6.93 18.57
N PHE A 109 5.35 5.70 19.04
CA PHE A 109 5.57 5.35 20.45
C PHE A 109 7.02 4.93 20.72
N GLY A 110 7.92 5.02 19.73
CA GLY A 110 9.31 4.58 19.85
C GLY A 110 9.50 3.07 19.68
N PHE A 111 8.55 2.37 19.06
CA PHE A 111 8.59 0.93 18.81
C PHE A 111 8.46 0.60 17.32
N LYS A 112 8.75 -0.64 16.98
CA LYS A 112 8.58 -1.21 15.64
C LYS A 112 7.92 -2.57 15.72
N VAL A 113 6.92 -2.81 14.90
CA VAL A 113 6.35 -4.14 14.67
C VAL A 113 7.08 -4.80 13.51
N HIS A 114 7.51 -6.04 13.68
CA HIS A 114 8.16 -6.81 12.64
C HIS A 114 7.74 -8.29 12.71
N ILE A 115 7.89 -8.98 11.58
CA ILE A 115 7.68 -10.43 11.48
C ILE A 115 8.93 -11.13 12.03
N THR A 116 8.74 -12.07 12.96
CA THR A 116 9.81 -12.90 13.50
C THR A 116 9.86 -14.29 12.87
N LYS A 117 8.72 -14.77 12.36
CA LYS A 117 8.61 -16.06 11.68
C LYS A 117 7.46 -16.02 10.67
N ILE A 118 7.67 -16.56 9.48
CA ILE A 118 6.66 -16.87 8.49
C ILE A 118 6.42 -18.38 8.53
N TYR A 119 5.16 -18.77 8.42
CA TYR A 119 4.72 -20.16 8.30
C TYR A 119 4.38 -20.49 6.84
N ASP A 120 3.43 -21.38 6.62
CA ASP A 120 3.04 -21.76 5.29
C ASP A 120 2.44 -20.61 4.49
N PRO A 121 2.60 -20.60 3.16
CA PRO A 121 1.98 -19.62 2.29
C PRO A 121 0.45 -19.58 2.45
N ILE A 122 -0.15 -18.42 2.24
CA ILE A 122 -1.60 -18.24 2.24
C ILE A 122 -2.21 -19.09 1.14
N THR A 123 -3.22 -19.89 1.48
CA THR A 123 -3.89 -20.78 0.53
C THR A 123 -5.41 -20.70 0.64
N ILE A 124 -6.08 -20.73 -0.53
CA ILE A 124 -7.54 -20.84 -0.65
C ILE A 124 -8.11 -22.17 -0.16
N LYS A 125 -7.25 -23.16 0.11
CA LYS A 125 -7.66 -24.50 0.57
C LYS A 125 -7.95 -24.56 2.08
N SER A 126 -7.50 -23.57 2.85
CA SER A 126 -7.81 -23.48 4.28
C SER A 126 -9.31 -23.28 4.49
N LYS A 127 -9.85 -23.84 5.56
CA LYS A 127 -11.28 -23.71 5.92
C LYS A 127 -11.50 -22.77 7.11
N GLU A 128 -10.49 -22.62 7.94
CA GLU A 128 -10.52 -21.85 9.18
C GLU A 128 -9.40 -20.79 9.16
N PRO A 129 -9.50 -19.76 10.00
CA PRO A 129 -8.42 -18.81 10.20
C PRO A 129 -7.10 -19.52 10.46
N THR A 130 -6.12 -19.25 9.63
CA THR A 130 -4.86 -20.00 9.60
C THR A 130 -3.69 -19.08 9.94
N LEU A 131 -2.80 -19.58 10.81
CA LEU A 131 -1.59 -18.87 11.22
C LEU A 131 -0.66 -18.67 10.01
N PHE A 132 -0.31 -17.41 9.78
CA PHE A 132 0.58 -17.01 8.69
C PHE A 132 1.94 -16.56 9.18
N ALA A 133 1.99 -15.72 10.22
CA ALA A 133 3.25 -15.20 10.72
C ALA A 133 3.18 -14.87 12.21
N LYS A 134 4.35 -14.80 12.86
CA LYS A 134 4.50 -14.22 14.21
C LYS A 134 4.97 -12.77 14.11
N LEU A 135 4.34 -11.92 14.90
CA LEU A 135 4.67 -10.50 15.03
C LEU A 135 5.30 -10.22 16.39
N LYS A 136 6.24 -9.28 16.41
CA LYS A 136 6.86 -8.79 17.63
C LYS A 136 6.95 -7.27 17.64
N ILE A 137 6.64 -6.66 18.78
CA ILE A 137 6.93 -5.26 19.08
C ILE A 137 8.31 -5.18 19.72
N SER A 138 9.19 -4.34 19.19
CA SER A 138 10.53 -4.10 19.74
C SER A 138 10.81 -2.59 19.79
N PRO A 139 11.66 -2.09 20.74
CA PRO A 139 12.11 -0.71 20.71
C PRO A 139 12.68 -0.33 19.34
N ASN A 140 12.41 0.88 18.91
CA ASN A 140 12.92 1.42 17.63
C ASN A 140 13.49 2.82 17.86
N TYR A 141 14.75 2.97 17.53
CA TYR A 141 15.46 4.24 17.67
C TYR A 141 15.55 5.01 16.33
N GLU A 142 15.12 4.39 15.24
CA GLU A 142 15.08 5.04 13.93
C GLU A 142 13.86 5.97 13.85
N LYS A 143 14.08 7.20 13.38
CA LYS A 143 13.01 8.17 13.20
C LYS A 143 12.16 7.80 11.99
N GLU A 144 10.88 7.50 12.23
CA GLU A 144 9.90 7.39 11.14
C GLU A 144 9.61 8.77 10.52
N THR A 145 9.51 8.80 9.20
CA THR A 145 9.28 10.03 8.42
C THR A 145 7.84 10.18 7.94
N LEU A 146 7.03 9.12 8.05
CA LEU A 146 5.63 9.11 7.67
C LEU A 146 4.75 9.35 8.89
N ASP A 147 3.89 10.37 8.81
CA ASP A 147 2.89 10.63 9.85
C ASP A 147 1.81 9.54 9.83
N ILE A 148 1.48 8.98 10.99
CA ILE A 148 0.44 7.96 11.17
C ILE A 148 -0.93 8.40 10.62
N LYS A 149 -1.23 9.70 10.64
CA LYS A 149 -2.45 10.27 10.08
C LYS A 149 -2.61 10.01 8.59
N LEU A 150 -1.51 9.77 7.88
CA LEU A 150 -1.53 9.44 6.46
C LEU A 150 -2.23 8.10 6.20
N ILE A 151 -2.12 7.15 7.14
CA ILE A 151 -2.76 5.83 7.04
C ILE A 151 -4.27 5.99 6.90
N GLU A 152 -4.88 6.80 7.75
CA GLU A 152 -6.31 7.07 7.69
C GLU A 152 -6.69 8.03 6.56
N LYS A 153 -5.82 8.99 6.20
CA LYS A 153 -6.05 9.95 5.11
C LYS A 153 -6.05 9.29 3.73
N ARG A 154 -5.29 8.23 3.52
CA ARG A 154 -5.13 7.52 2.25
C ARG A 154 -6.48 7.08 1.65
N ARG A 155 -6.63 7.30 0.33
CA ARG A 155 -7.81 6.90 -0.46
C ARG A 155 -7.38 6.31 -1.81
N THR A 156 -8.26 5.51 -2.41
CA THR A 156 -8.19 5.15 -3.83
C THR A 156 -9.09 6.08 -4.61
N SER A 157 -8.60 6.72 -5.66
CA SER A 157 -9.43 7.58 -6.53
C SER A 157 -9.73 6.89 -7.85
N ARG A 158 -11.00 6.58 -8.07
CA ARG A 158 -11.51 5.98 -9.32
C ARG A 158 -12.37 6.96 -10.13
N THR A 159 -12.15 8.25 -9.94
CA THR A 159 -12.83 9.33 -10.65
C THR A 159 -11.82 10.09 -11.51
N ALA A 160 -12.30 10.99 -12.38
CA ALA A 160 -11.45 11.87 -13.16
C ALA A 160 -10.45 12.64 -12.29
N TYR A 161 -9.26 12.87 -12.80
CA TYR A 161 -8.21 13.68 -12.22
C TYR A 161 -8.24 15.10 -12.79
N ASN A 162 -7.42 16.00 -12.27
CA ASN A 162 -7.43 17.41 -12.63
C ASN A 162 -6.51 17.79 -13.81
N GLY A 163 -5.89 16.80 -14.48
CA GLY A 163 -5.01 17.05 -15.63
C GLY A 163 -3.57 17.43 -15.25
N LYS A 164 -3.18 17.35 -13.98
CA LYS A 164 -1.79 17.60 -13.56
C LYS A 164 -1.05 16.28 -13.38
N ALA A 165 0.14 16.20 -13.97
CA ALA A 165 1.07 15.09 -13.70
C ALA A 165 1.62 15.18 -12.26
N LEU A 166 2.19 14.09 -11.77
CA LEU A 166 2.97 14.11 -10.52
C LEU A 166 4.16 15.08 -10.68
N GLU A 167 4.41 15.85 -9.64
CA GLU A 167 5.57 16.73 -9.60
C GLU A 167 6.88 15.91 -9.63
N GLN A 168 7.90 16.43 -10.30
CA GLN A 168 9.18 15.74 -10.44
C GLN A 168 9.81 15.38 -9.07
N ASN A 169 9.69 16.28 -8.10
CA ASN A 169 10.17 16.01 -6.73
C ASN A 169 9.46 14.80 -6.11
N THR A 170 8.16 14.67 -6.29
CA THR A 170 7.38 13.50 -5.84
C THR A 170 7.89 12.23 -6.50
N VAL A 171 8.14 12.26 -7.81
CA VAL A 171 8.69 11.12 -8.57
C VAL A 171 10.06 10.70 -8.00
N GLU A 172 10.95 11.65 -7.71
CA GLU A 172 12.27 11.34 -7.15
C GLU A 172 12.19 10.79 -5.73
N ILE A 173 11.28 11.29 -4.88
CA ILE A 173 11.03 10.73 -3.55
C ILE A 173 10.57 9.26 -3.66
N LEU A 174 9.66 8.95 -4.60
CA LEU A 174 9.18 7.59 -4.83
C LEU A 174 10.28 6.65 -5.34
N LYS A 175 11.14 7.13 -6.25
CA LYS A 175 12.33 6.39 -6.72
C LYS A 175 13.31 6.12 -5.57
N ALA A 176 13.57 7.11 -4.75
CA ALA A 176 14.46 6.96 -3.59
C ALA A 176 13.90 5.96 -2.57
N GLN A 177 12.58 5.98 -2.34
CA GLN A 177 11.92 4.99 -1.48
C GLN A 177 11.99 3.57 -2.05
N ALA A 178 11.81 3.41 -3.37
CA ALA A 178 11.90 2.12 -4.03
C ALA A 178 13.27 1.46 -3.82
N LYS A 179 14.35 2.23 -3.97
CA LYS A 179 15.74 1.74 -3.75
C LYS A 179 15.94 1.16 -2.35
N LYS A 180 15.33 1.74 -1.31
CA LYS A 180 15.44 1.24 0.08
C LYS A 180 14.85 -0.15 0.27
N PHE A 181 13.93 -0.56 -0.60
CA PHE A 181 13.26 -1.86 -0.60
C PHE A 181 13.73 -2.77 -1.74
N ASN A 182 14.85 -2.44 -2.38
CA ASN A 182 15.32 -3.16 -3.57
C ASN A 182 14.28 -3.26 -4.69
N GLN A 183 13.37 -2.28 -4.75
CA GLN A 183 12.37 -2.14 -5.82
C GLN A 183 12.84 -1.10 -6.84
N GLU A 184 12.21 -1.11 -8.00
CA GLU A 184 12.39 -0.09 -9.04
C GLU A 184 11.06 0.62 -9.29
N PHE A 185 11.10 1.94 -9.28
CA PHE A 185 9.92 2.78 -9.53
C PHE A 185 10.09 3.50 -10.86
N PHE A 186 9.06 3.42 -11.67
CA PHE A 186 8.98 4.05 -12.98
C PHE A 186 7.75 4.96 -13.06
N HIS A 187 7.85 5.97 -13.89
CA HIS A 187 6.79 6.94 -14.12
C HIS A 187 6.82 7.42 -15.57
N SER A 188 5.64 7.62 -16.16
CA SER A 188 5.45 8.29 -17.43
C SER A 188 4.31 9.29 -17.36
N SER A 189 4.51 10.45 -17.98
CA SER A 189 3.49 11.46 -18.28
C SER A 189 3.27 11.64 -19.78
N ASP A 190 3.80 10.75 -20.60
CA ASP A 190 3.54 10.75 -22.04
C ASP A 190 2.08 10.39 -22.33
N GLN A 191 1.38 11.26 -23.05
CA GLN A 191 -0.06 11.10 -23.27
C GLN A 191 -0.40 9.88 -24.12
N LYS A 192 0.40 9.58 -25.15
CA LYS A 192 0.15 8.41 -26.02
C LYS A 192 0.31 7.12 -25.24
N PHE A 193 1.31 7.09 -24.35
CA PHE A 193 1.52 5.98 -23.44
C PHE A 193 0.36 5.83 -22.45
N ILE A 194 -0.11 6.94 -21.86
CA ILE A 194 -1.24 6.94 -20.93
C ILE A 194 -2.51 6.42 -21.61
N ASP A 195 -2.81 6.93 -22.80
CA ASP A 195 -3.98 6.52 -23.58
C ASP A 195 -3.95 5.02 -23.88
N PHE A 196 -2.79 4.48 -24.28
CA PHE A 196 -2.62 3.05 -24.51
C PHE A 196 -2.87 2.23 -23.23
N ILE A 197 -2.32 2.63 -22.08
CA ILE A 197 -2.53 1.92 -20.81
C ILE A 197 -4.00 1.97 -20.37
N VAL A 198 -4.67 3.12 -20.53
CA VAL A 198 -6.09 3.29 -20.20
C VAL A 198 -6.96 2.40 -21.10
N GLU A 199 -6.66 2.36 -22.40
CA GLU A 199 -7.40 1.54 -23.35
C GLU A 199 -7.20 0.05 -23.10
N LEU A 200 -5.96 -0.39 -22.90
CA LEU A 200 -5.64 -1.77 -22.55
C LEU A 200 -6.31 -2.19 -21.23
N ASN A 201 -6.30 -1.32 -20.21
CA ASN A 201 -6.97 -1.61 -18.93
C ASN A 201 -8.50 -1.73 -19.11
N GLN A 202 -9.10 -0.90 -19.95
CA GLN A 202 -10.53 -0.99 -20.27
C GLN A 202 -10.85 -2.30 -20.98
N GLU A 203 -10.12 -2.62 -22.05
CA GLU A 203 -10.32 -3.87 -22.81
C GLU A 203 -10.23 -5.09 -21.90
N THR A 204 -9.18 -5.13 -21.07
CA THR A 204 -8.93 -6.24 -20.14
C THR A 204 -10.04 -6.39 -19.11
N LEU A 205 -10.50 -5.29 -18.51
CA LEU A 205 -11.59 -5.35 -17.54
C LEU A 205 -12.88 -5.89 -18.18
N PHE A 206 -13.20 -5.48 -19.40
CA PHE A 206 -14.40 -5.97 -20.09
C PHE A 206 -14.27 -7.44 -20.50
N GLU A 207 -13.07 -7.88 -20.89
CA GLU A 207 -12.77 -9.30 -21.15
C GLU A 207 -12.92 -10.14 -19.88
N ASP A 208 -12.36 -9.69 -18.76
CA ASP A 208 -12.50 -10.36 -17.45
C ASP A 208 -13.98 -10.48 -17.04
N LEU A 209 -14.81 -9.47 -17.34
CA LEU A 209 -16.26 -9.50 -17.09
C LEU A 209 -17.04 -10.46 -18.03
N GLU A 210 -16.51 -10.81 -19.21
CA GLU A 210 -17.11 -11.82 -20.06
C GLU A 210 -16.92 -13.24 -19.47
N SER A 211 -15.89 -13.46 -18.69
CA SER A 211 -15.67 -14.69 -17.94
C SER A 211 -16.72 -14.83 -16.82
N LYS A 212 -17.57 -15.86 -16.91
CA LYS A 212 -18.61 -16.11 -15.90
C LYS A 212 -18.03 -16.30 -14.51
N PRO A 213 -16.96 -17.11 -14.27
CA PRO A 213 -16.37 -17.24 -12.94
C PRO A 213 -15.87 -15.91 -12.35
N ASN A 214 -15.15 -15.10 -13.13
CA ASN A 214 -14.68 -13.78 -12.68
C ASN A 214 -15.83 -12.84 -12.32
N ARG A 215 -16.87 -12.84 -13.16
CA ARG A 215 -18.03 -11.99 -12.95
C ARG A 215 -18.81 -12.38 -11.68
N GLU A 216 -19.01 -13.67 -11.43
CA GLU A 216 -19.70 -14.17 -10.24
C GLU A 216 -18.90 -13.91 -8.96
N GLU A 217 -17.56 -14.04 -9.00
CA GLU A 217 -16.70 -13.68 -7.88
C GLU A 217 -16.79 -12.17 -7.59
N LEU A 218 -16.64 -11.32 -8.60
CA LEU A 218 -16.74 -9.87 -8.45
C LEU A 218 -18.12 -9.43 -7.96
N ASP A 219 -19.22 -10.02 -8.44
CA ASP A 219 -20.57 -9.69 -8.01
C ASP A 219 -20.75 -9.89 -6.50
N LYS A 220 -20.20 -10.98 -5.94
CA LYS A 220 -20.20 -11.24 -4.50
C LYS A 220 -19.45 -10.18 -3.69
N LEU A 221 -18.46 -9.51 -4.30
CA LEU A 221 -17.65 -8.49 -3.66
C LEU A 221 -18.25 -7.10 -3.71
N PHE A 222 -19.15 -6.83 -4.64
CA PHE A 222 -19.77 -5.51 -4.73
C PHE A 222 -20.74 -5.25 -3.57
N ARG A 223 -20.70 -4.00 -3.10
CA ARG A 223 -21.64 -3.44 -2.14
C ARG A 223 -22.41 -2.36 -2.87
N TYR A 224 -23.60 -2.72 -3.31
CA TYR A 224 -24.42 -1.88 -4.19
C TYR A 224 -25.08 -0.71 -3.46
N SER A 225 -25.34 -0.83 -2.17
CA SER A 225 -25.94 0.22 -1.34
C SER A 225 -25.00 0.68 -0.22
N LYS A 226 -25.30 1.86 0.35
CA LYS A 226 -24.64 2.34 1.57
C LYS A 226 -24.88 1.40 2.73
N LYS A 227 -26.12 0.95 2.92
CA LYS A 227 -26.51 0.02 4.00
C LYS A 227 -25.71 -1.28 3.92
N ASP A 228 -25.58 -1.86 2.72
CA ASP A 228 -24.80 -3.08 2.51
C ASP A 228 -23.30 -2.87 2.81
N ALA A 229 -22.72 -1.74 2.35
CA ALA A 229 -21.34 -1.40 2.63
C ALA A 229 -21.06 -1.14 4.12
N GLU A 230 -21.96 -0.50 4.84
CA GLU A 230 -21.87 -0.26 6.29
C GLU A 230 -21.98 -1.55 7.10
N MET A 231 -22.89 -2.43 6.70
CA MET A 231 -23.12 -3.68 7.41
C MET A 231 -21.97 -4.67 7.23
N LYS A 232 -21.47 -4.83 5.99
CA LYS A 232 -20.41 -5.79 5.69
C LYS A 232 -18.99 -5.25 5.92
N LYS A 233 -18.81 -3.93 5.85
CA LYS A 233 -17.55 -3.20 6.08
C LYS A 233 -16.38 -3.64 5.19
N ASP A 234 -16.64 -4.39 4.13
CA ASP A 234 -15.67 -4.95 3.20
C ASP A 234 -16.10 -4.75 1.74
N GLY A 235 -15.34 -5.32 0.81
CA GLY A 235 -15.67 -5.35 -0.60
C GLY A 235 -15.63 -3.98 -1.31
N LEU A 236 -16.20 -3.95 -2.49
CA LEU A 236 -16.16 -2.82 -3.42
C LEU A 236 -17.48 -2.03 -3.35
N TRP A 237 -17.53 -0.97 -2.56
CA TRP A 237 -18.70 -0.11 -2.51
C TRP A 237 -18.85 0.68 -3.83
N ALA A 238 -20.01 0.56 -4.50
CA ALA A 238 -20.32 1.17 -5.79
C ALA A 238 -19.97 2.68 -5.83
N LYS A 239 -20.26 3.41 -4.74
CA LYS A 239 -19.92 4.85 -4.62
C LYS A 239 -18.38 5.08 -4.69
N CYS A 240 -17.57 4.20 -4.10
CA CYS A 240 -16.12 4.27 -4.20
C CYS A 240 -15.59 3.89 -5.58
N MET A 241 -16.41 3.20 -6.38
CA MET A 241 -16.11 2.85 -7.76
C MET A 241 -16.51 3.95 -8.76
N GLY A 242 -17.18 5.02 -8.29
CA GLY A 242 -17.68 6.11 -9.14
C GLY A 242 -18.96 5.75 -9.89
N PHE A 243 -19.68 4.69 -9.49
CA PHE A 243 -20.92 4.24 -10.11
C PHE A 243 -22.10 4.32 -9.12
N SER A 244 -23.32 4.48 -9.64
CA SER A 244 -24.51 4.22 -8.85
C SER A 244 -24.66 2.71 -8.64
N GLY A 245 -25.12 2.31 -7.45
CA GLY A 245 -25.33 0.90 -7.14
C GLY A 245 -26.33 0.22 -8.08
N ILE A 246 -27.38 0.94 -8.48
CA ILE A 246 -28.40 0.43 -9.42
C ILE A 246 -27.77 0.12 -10.77
N LEU A 247 -26.96 1.05 -11.32
CA LEU A 247 -26.29 0.83 -12.60
C LEU A 247 -25.33 -0.35 -12.51
N LEU A 248 -24.48 -0.37 -11.49
CA LEU A 248 -23.48 -1.42 -11.33
C LEU A 248 -24.14 -2.80 -11.17
N LYS A 249 -25.21 -2.89 -10.36
CA LYS A 249 -26.01 -4.11 -10.21
C LYS A 249 -26.61 -4.56 -11.56
N SER A 250 -27.14 -3.62 -12.35
CA SER A 250 -27.66 -3.93 -13.69
C SER A 250 -26.59 -4.47 -14.62
N VAL A 251 -25.37 -3.92 -14.60
CA VAL A 251 -24.25 -4.40 -15.41
C VAL A 251 -23.89 -5.86 -15.08
N PHE A 252 -23.87 -6.24 -13.80
CA PHE A 252 -23.53 -7.59 -13.39
C PHE A 252 -24.65 -8.60 -13.60
N HIS A 253 -25.89 -8.23 -13.22
CA HIS A 253 -27.05 -9.15 -13.29
C HIS A 253 -27.66 -9.26 -14.70
N HIS A 254 -27.47 -8.26 -15.55
CA HIS A 254 -27.94 -8.24 -16.94
C HIS A 254 -26.78 -8.05 -17.93
N HIS A 255 -25.68 -8.70 -17.64
CA HIS A 255 -24.41 -8.58 -18.38
C HIS A 255 -24.58 -8.65 -19.90
N GLU A 256 -25.35 -9.60 -20.43
CA GLU A 256 -25.56 -9.78 -21.87
C GLU A 256 -26.12 -8.54 -22.57
N ARG A 257 -26.91 -7.73 -21.87
CA ARG A 257 -27.44 -6.46 -22.39
C ARG A 257 -26.37 -5.37 -22.46
N TRP A 258 -25.44 -5.39 -21.48
CA TRP A 258 -24.40 -4.38 -21.34
C TRP A 258 -23.16 -4.66 -22.17
N THR A 259 -23.04 -5.85 -22.78
CA THR A 259 -21.93 -6.23 -23.66
C THR A 259 -22.19 -5.94 -25.14
N LYS A 260 -23.38 -5.44 -25.52
CA LYS A 260 -23.79 -5.22 -26.90
C LYS A 260 -24.42 -3.83 -27.12
N GLY A 261 -24.32 -3.36 -28.36
CA GLY A 261 -25.04 -2.19 -28.85
C GLY A 261 -24.78 -0.88 -28.13
N VAL A 262 -25.82 -0.10 -27.92
CA VAL A 262 -25.75 1.24 -27.31
C VAL A 262 -25.32 1.19 -25.86
N LEU A 263 -25.80 0.21 -25.10
CA LEU A 263 -25.45 0.07 -23.68
C LEU A 263 -23.96 -0.20 -23.48
N LYS A 264 -23.34 -1.03 -24.32
CA LYS A 264 -21.88 -1.23 -24.31
C LYS A 264 -21.16 0.09 -24.57
N LYS A 265 -21.57 0.86 -25.55
CA LYS A 265 -20.98 2.17 -25.86
C LYS A 265 -21.12 3.15 -24.68
N MET A 266 -22.28 3.18 -24.03
CA MET A 266 -22.52 4.01 -22.85
C MET A 266 -21.63 3.60 -21.67
N LEU A 267 -21.52 2.32 -21.38
CA LEU A 267 -20.68 1.79 -20.31
C LEU A 267 -19.20 2.10 -20.57
N ASN A 268 -18.73 1.87 -21.81
CA ASN A 268 -17.37 2.19 -22.23
C ASN A 268 -17.07 3.68 -22.05
N LYS A 269 -17.95 4.56 -22.53
CA LYS A 269 -17.80 6.01 -22.39
C LYS A 269 -17.76 6.40 -20.91
N ARG A 270 -18.67 5.85 -20.09
CA ARG A 270 -18.72 6.12 -18.64
C ARG A 270 -17.45 5.64 -17.93
N TYR A 271 -16.97 4.46 -18.28
CA TYR A 271 -15.72 3.94 -17.73
C TYR A 271 -14.53 4.82 -18.13
N LYS A 272 -14.40 5.11 -19.42
CA LYS A 272 -13.31 5.92 -19.97
C LYS A 272 -13.28 7.32 -19.34
N SER A 273 -14.45 7.96 -19.14
CA SER A 273 -14.52 9.28 -18.48
C SER A 273 -14.02 9.29 -17.03
N SER A 274 -13.96 8.14 -16.36
CA SER A 274 -13.34 8.06 -15.04
C SER A 274 -11.82 8.24 -15.07
N PHE A 275 -11.20 8.12 -16.24
CA PHE A 275 -9.77 8.31 -16.47
C PHE A 275 -9.42 9.70 -17.02
N ASP A 276 -10.43 10.56 -17.28
CA ASP A 276 -10.18 11.93 -17.75
C ASP A 276 -9.19 12.64 -16.82
N GLY A 277 -8.30 13.43 -17.39
CA GLY A 277 -7.27 14.17 -16.65
C GLY A 277 -6.17 13.29 -16.02
N THR A 278 -6.08 12.00 -16.37
CA THR A 278 -4.95 11.17 -15.97
C THR A 278 -3.70 11.63 -16.73
N CYS A 279 -2.66 12.06 -16.00
CA CYS A 279 -1.40 12.54 -16.54
C CYS A 279 -0.18 11.84 -15.94
N SER A 280 -0.38 10.74 -15.21
CA SER A 280 0.71 9.95 -14.66
C SER A 280 0.31 8.47 -14.56
N ILE A 281 1.12 7.64 -15.21
CA ILE A 281 1.13 6.19 -15.01
C ILE A 281 2.42 5.81 -14.33
N CYS A 282 2.32 5.00 -13.28
CA CYS A 282 3.45 4.49 -12.53
C CYS A 282 3.45 2.97 -12.57
N TRP A 283 4.65 2.37 -12.56
CA TRP A 283 4.80 0.91 -12.39
C TRP A 283 5.99 0.59 -11.53
N ILE A 284 5.92 -0.59 -10.91
CA ILE A 284 6.91 -1.03 -9.94
C ILE A 284 7.47 -2.37 -10.39
N GLY A 285 8.79 -2.45 -10.41
CA GLY A 285 9.56 -3.67 -10.64
C GLY A 285 10.23 -4.15 -9.36
N GLY A 286 10.23 -5.49 -9.15
CA GLY A 286 10.87 -6.09 -7.98
C GLY A 286 11.06 -7.59 -8.15
N LYS A 287 11.75 -8.22 -7.21
CA LYS A 287 11.63 -9.67 -7.02
C LYS A 287 10.21 -9.97 -6.56
N PHE A 288 9.60 -11.01 -7.11
CA PHE A 288 8.18 -11.29 -6.85
C PHE A 288 7.86 -12.77 -7.05
N GLU A 289 8.68 -13.65 -6.45
CA GLU A 289 8.67 -15.10 -6.72
C GLU A 289 8.10 -15.92 -5.56
N ASN A 290 8.19 -15.42 -4.33
CA ASN A 290 7.87 -16.15 -3.12
C ASN A 290 7.18 -15.27 -2.07
N THR A 291 6.77 -15.88 -0.95
CA THR A 291 6.06 -15.22 0.15
C THR A 291 6.81 -14.03 0.72
N GLU A 292 8.12 -14.14 0.90
CA GLU A 292 8.97 -13.08 1.43
C GLU A 292 9.02 -11.89 0.47
N ASP A 293 9.20 -12.14 -0.83
CA ASP A 293 9.20 -11.10 -1.87
C ASP A 293 7.84 -10.37 -1.91
N TRP A 294 6.73 -11.09 -1.80
CA TRP A 294 5.38 -10.49 -1.82
C TRP A 294 5.11 -9.65 -0.57
N LEU A 295 5.57 -10.10 0.60
CA LEU A 295 5.48 -9.33 1.86
C LEU A 295 6.30 -8.04 1.78
N GLU A 296 7.56 -8.11 1.32
CA GLU A 296 8.42 -6.92 1.18
C GLU A 296 7.88 -5.96 0.12
N SER A 297 7.32 -6.48 -0.98
CA SER A 297 6.61 -5.69 -1.97
C SER A 297 5.40 -4.97 -1.36
N GLY A 298 4.67 -5.64 -0.47
CA GLY A 298 3.55 -5.05 0.28
C GLY A 298 4.00 -3.93 1.21
N LYS A 299 5.06 -4.14 1.99
CA LYS A 299 5.64 -3.11 2.86
C LYS A 299 6.09 -1.88 2.06
N TYR A 300 6.78 -2.10 0.94
CA TYR A 300 7.15 -1.02 0.04
C TYR A 300 5.92 -0.27 -0.49
N PHE A 301 4.89 -1.00 -0.97
CA PHE A 301 3.70 -0.38 -1.55
C PHE A 301 2.90 0.44 -0.54
N ALA A 302 2.88 0.02 0.72
CA ALA A 302 2.32 0.82 1.82
C ALA A 302 2.98 2.20 1.87
N ARG A 303 4.31 2.25 1.94
CA ARG A 303 5.09 3.49 1.98
C ARG A 303 4.93 4.33 0.72
N ASN A 304 4.99 3.70 -0.44
CA ASN A 304 4.75 4.36 -1.73
C ASN A 304 3.40 5.07 -1.77
N TRP A 305 2.35 4.42 -1.29
CA TRP A 305 1.00 5.00 -1.23
C TRP A 305 0.88 6.13 -0.22
N LEU A 306 1.51 5.99 0.96
CA LEU A 306 1.51 7.04 1.98
C LEU A 306 2.32 8.27 1.55
N LEU A 307 3.42 8.11 0.82
CA LEU A 307 4.17 9.22 0.23
C LEU A 307 3.31 9.99 -0.78
N LEU A 308 2.60 9.32 -1.69
CA LEU A 308 1.63 9.97 -2.57
C LEU A 308 0.55 10.71 -1.77
N THR A 309 0.05 10.10 -0.71
CA THR A 309 -0.96 10.72 0.18
C THR A 309 -0.43 11.97 0.87
N LYS A 310 0.84 11.98 1.27
CA LYS A 310 1.52 13.14 1.84
C LYS A 310 1.54 14.32 0.87
N GLU A 311 1.76 14.04 -0.40
CA GLU A 311 1.75 15.02 -1.49
C GLU A 311 0.32 15.33 -2.02
N ASN A 312 -0.72 14.91 -1.29
CA ASN A 312 -2.14 15.03 -1.67
C ASN A 312 -2.49 14.38 -3.02
N ALA A 313 -1.67 13.49 -3.51
CA ALA A 313 -1.94 12.67 -4.69
C ALA A 313 -2.68 11.40 -4.30
N TYR A 314 -3.56 10.95 -5.17
CA TYR A 314 -4.27 9.67 -5.07
C TYR A 314 -3.76 8.71 -6.12
N LEU A 315 -3.95 7.42 -5.86
CA LEU A 315 -3.68 6.40 -6.87
C LEU A 315 -4.87 5.46 -7.07
N GLN A 316 -4.86 4.79 -8.22
CA GLN A 316 -5.73 3.66 -8.53
C GLN A 316 -4.89 2.55 -9.14
N PRO A 317 -4.76 1.38 -8.48
CA PRO A 317 -4.15 0.21 -9.09
C PRO A 317 -4.92 -0.25 -10.33
N THR A 318 -4.19 -0.68 -11.35
CA THR A 318 -4.71 -1.31 -12.57
C THR A 318 -4.42 -2.82 -12.52
N GLY A 319 -4.99 -3.50 -11.51
CA GLY A 319 -4.68 -4.89 -11.17
C GLY A 319 -4.86 -5.86 -12.34
N SER A 320 -5.90 -5.70 -13.15
CA SER A 320 -6.16 -6.57 -14.30
C SER A 320 -5.00 -6.57 -15.32
N LEU A 321 -4.25 -5.47 -15.45
CA LEU A 321 -3.05 -5.44 -16.29
C LEU A 321 -1.90 -6.32 -15.80
N ILE A 322 -1.93 -6.67 -14.51
CA ILE A 322 -0.91 -7.54 -13.88
C ILE A 322 -1.38 -9.00 -13.85
N THR A 323 -2.65 -9.24 -13.55
CA THR A 323 -3.19 -10.60 -13.36
C THR A 323 -3.64 -11.26 -14.66
N ASN A 324 -4.02 -10.49 -15.68
CA ASN A 324 -4.38 -11.01 -17.00
C ASN A 324 -3.12 -11.15 -17.85
N ILE A 325 -2.74 -12.40 -18.19
CA ILE A 325 -1.49 -12.71 -18.91
C ILE A 325 -1.39 -12.04 -20.28
N ARG A 326 -2.50 -11.91 -21.01
CA ARG A 326 -2.55 -11.25 -22.32
C ARG A 326 -2.25 -9.76 -22.18
N ALA A 327 -2.93 -9.11 -21.24
CA ALA A 327 -2.73 -7.68 -20.96
C ALA A 327 -1.31 -7.42 -20.41
N TYR A 328 -0.83 -8.26 -19.52
CA TYR A 328 0.53 -8.18 -18.99
C TYR A 328 1.58 -8.24 -20.08
N ASN A 329 1.47 -9.19 -21.00
CA ASN A 329 2.40 -9.33 -22.12
C ASN A 329 2.33 -8.13 -23.08
N LYS A 330 1.12 -7.61 -23.42
CA LYS A 330 0.97 -6.38 -24.19
C LYS A 330 1.59 -5.17 -23.48
N MET A 331 1.32 -5.01 -22.20
CA MET A 331 1.86 -3.92 -21.39
C MET A 331 3.40 -3.95 -21.35
N LYS A 332 4.01 -5.11 -21.19
CA LYS A 332 5.48 -5.28 -21.17
C LYS A 332 6.19 -4.83 -22.44
N THR A 333 5.52 -4.81 -23.59
CA THR A 333 6.16 -4.40 -24.85
C THR A 333 6.47 -2.90 -24.91
N ILE A 334 5.80 -2.10 -24.07
CA ILE A 334 5.94 -0.64 -24.06
C ILE A 334 6.49 -0.08 -22.76
N LEU A 335 6.47 -0.88 -21.67
CA LEU A 335 7.03 -0.44 -20.39
C LEU A 335 8.56 -0.61 -20.39
N THR A 336 9.24 0.34 -19.75
CA THR A 336 10.64 0.14 -19.39
C THR A 336 10.74 -1.07 -18.46
N PRO A 337 11.45 -2.13 -18.84
CA PRO A 337 11.55 -3.33 -18.03
C PRO A 337 12.44 -3.06 -16.81
N PRO A 338 12.12 -3.65 -15.67
CA PRO A 338 13.02 -3.66 -14.52
C PRO A 338 14.27 -4.51 -14.82
N LYS A 339 15.34 -4.24 -14.08
CA LYS A 339 16.65 -4.88 -14.28
C LYS A 339 16.81 -6.13 -13.40
N ASN A 340 17.88 -6.91 -13.70
CA ASN A 340 18.36 -7.98 -12.81
C ASN A 340 17.32 -9.04 -12.43
N GLY A 341 16.55 -9.55 -13.40
CA GLY A 341 15.56 -10.61 -13.18
C GLY A 341 14.29 -10.18 -12.43
N LYS A 342 14.16 -8.89 -12.12
CA LYS A 342 12.94 -8.35 -11.53
C LYS A 342 11.80 -8.35 -12.53
N VAL A 343 10.56 -8.45 -12.02
CA VAL A 343 9.33 -8.40 -12.84
C VAL A 343 8.49 -7.19 -12.47
N ILE A 344 7.66 -6.71 -13.41
CA ILE A 344 6.66 -5.69 -13.11
C ILE A 344 5.53 -6.38 -12.34
N TRP A 345 5.31 -6.00 -11.08
CA TRP A 345 4.30 -6.63 -10.24
C TRP A 345 3.14 -5.69 -9.86
N MET A 346 3.29 -4.39 -10.13
CA MET A 346 2.23 -3.40 -9.89
C MET A 346 2.28 -2.31 -10.95
N ALA A 347 1.12 -1.93 -11.45
CA ALA A 347 0.92 -0.72 -12.25
C ALA A 347 -0.28 0.04 -11.72
N TYR A 348 -0.23 1.37 -11.77
CA TYR A 348 -1.30 2.23 -11.30
C TYR A 348 -1.26 3.60 -11.95
N ARG A 349 -2.40 4.26 -12.04
CA ARG A 349 -2.43 5.69 -12.32
C ARG A 349 -2.33 6.49 -11.03
N ALA A 350 -1.67 7.63 -11.07
CA ALA A 350 -1.58 8.56 -9.96
C ALA A 350 -1.89 9.99 -10.39
N GLY A 351 -2.36 10.82 -9.46
CA GLY A 351 -2.68 12.23 -9.75
C GLY A 351 -3.59 12.84 -8.68
N TYR A 352 -4.16 13.98 -9.03
CA TYR A 352 -4.91 14.81 -8.09
C TYR A 352 -6.40 14.85 -8.49
N SER A 353 -7.27 14.70 -7.49
CA SER A 353 -8.72 14.75 -7.67
C SER A 353 -9.40 15.38 -6.46
N LYS A 354 -10.70 15.59 -6.51
CA LYS A 354 -11.51 15.80 -5.30
C LYS A 354 -11.29 14.62 -4.36
N THR A 355 -11.39 14.86 -3.04
CA THR A 355 -11.22 13.81 -2.04
C THR A 355 -12.16 12.63 -2.31
N PRO A 356 -11.64 11.43 -2.57
CA PRO A 356 -12.45 10.27 -2.87
C PRO A 356 -13.26 9.80 -1.67
N THR A 357 -14.40 9.19 -1.94
CA THR A 357 -15.22 8.54 -0.91
C THR A 357 -14.39 7.48 -0.18
N ARG A 358 -14.49 7.45 1.15
CA ARG A 358 -13.87 6.43 2.00
C ARG A 358 -14.72 5.17 2.00
N SER A 359 -14.12 4.01 1.77
CA SER A 359 -14.75 2.71 2.01
C SER A 359 -14.73 2.35 3.49
N TYR A 360 -15.72 1.54 3.89
CA TYR A 360 -15.77 1.01 5.25
C TYR A 360 -14.65 0.00 5.50
N ARG A 361 -14.34 -0.24 6.78
CA ARG A 361 -13.34 -1.20 7.25
C ARG A 361 -13.91 -1.97 8.44
N LEU A 362 -13.47 -3.19 8.59
CA LEU A 362 -13.67 -3.96 9.82
C LEU A 362 -13.21 -3.16 11.03
N GLY A 363 -13.92 -3.28 12.14
CA GLY A 363 -13.47 -2.73 13.41
C GLY A 363 -12.37 -3.55 14.03
N THR A 364 -11.66 -2.99 15.00
CA THR A 364 -10.59 -3.69 15.73
C THR A 364 -11.05 -5.02 16.31
N ASN A 365 -12.25 -5.07 16.89
CA ASN A 365 -12.83 -6.30 17.46
C ASN A 365 -13.19 -7.37 16.43
N GLU A 366 -13.32 -7.00 15.14
CA GLU A 366 -13.59 -7.93 14.05
C GLU A 366 -12.29 -8.49 13.43
N ILE A 367 -11.16 -7.83 13.70
CA ILE A 367 -9.82 -8.26 13.30
C ILE A 367 -9.17 -9.09 14.40
N LEU A 368 -9.42 -8.75 15.67
CA LEU A 368 -8.94 -9.51 16.81
C LEU A 368 -9.72 -10.81 16.95
N ILE A 369 -8.99 -11.91 17.08
CA ILE A 369 -9.53 -13.22 17.43
C ILE A 369 -9.05 -13.64 18.82
N LYS A 370 -9.87 -14.44 19.51
CA LYS A 370 -9.59 -14.91 20.86
C LYS A 370 -8.62 -16.09 20.87
#